data_7568e24953ba381f54016b62be6fcd60
#
_entry.id   7568e24953ba381f54016b62be6fcd60
#
_cell.length_a   1.000
_cell.length_b   1.000
_cell.length_c   1.000
_cell.angle_alpha   90.00
_cell.angle_beta   90.00
_cell.angle_gamma   90.00
#
_symmetry.space_group_name_H-M   'P 1'
#
loop_
_entity.id
_entity.type
_entity.pdbx_description
1 polymer ?
#
loop_
_entity_poly.entity_id
_entity_poly.type
_entity_poly.pdbx_seq_one_letter_code
_entity_poly.pdbx_strand_id
1 'polypeptide(L)'
;MRCLALAQAWQDSGGRCIFALANVIPTLEQRLREEGMEVQHISADPGSDADAMETAHLATQAEADWIVVDGYHFGANYQSIIKSSGCRLLFLDDHGHSDHYYADVVLNQNPHARESLYVNREKPTQLLLGLGFAMLRREFESWRKLEREIPAIGRKILVTMGGSDPDDITSLVVEALKSVRLTGLEAVVVLGAGNPHADSVRSLAAQSGGAVRCLTNPSNMPELMAWADLALTAAGGTLWELLSMGCCVLCYARTPVQEQMISQLQHEGLVIALGSPEECNASRTAAVLVELANSAERRMRFSMLGRKLVDGHGAMRVCEILIHNDRVRRNHGGGDPRPRKIKMKMDDSLLEAKE
;
A
#
# COMPACT_ATOMS: atom_id res chain seq x y z
N MET A 1 -5.71 0.86 0.32
CA MET A 1 -5.06 2.12 -0.19
C MET A 1 -4.57 2.01 -1.63
N ARG A 2 -4.07 0.87 -2.11
CA ARG A 2 -3.66 0.70 -3.52
C ARG A 2 -4.82 0.88 -4.52
N CYS A 3 -6.02 0.40 -4.21
CA CYS A 3 -7.20 0.67 -5.05
C CYS A 3 -7.56 2.15 -5.12
N LEU A 4 -7.40 2.91 -4.02
CA LEU A 4 -7.59 4.37 -4.05
C LEU A 4 -6.58 5.04 -4.99
N ALA A 5 -5.31 4.64 -4.93
CA ALA A 5 -4.28 5.18 -5.83
C ALA A 5 -4.60 4.92 -7.31
N LEU A 6 -5.05 3.70 -7.65
CA LEU A 6 -5.48 3.37 -9.01
C LEU A 6 -6.73 4.16 -9.41
N ALA A 7 -7.71 4.30 -8.51
CA ALA A 7 -8.92 5.07 -8.76
C ALA A 7 -8.62 6.56 -9.01
N GLN A 8 -7.70 7.14 -8.26
CA GLN A 8 -7.23 8.51 -8.48
C GLN A 8 -6.57 8.68 -9.86
N ALA A 9 -5.65 7.75 -10.25
CA ALA A 9 -5.03 7.78 -11.58
C ALA A 9 -6.07 7.60 -12.72
N TRP A 10 -7.10 6.78 -12.48
CA TRP A 10 -8.18 6.59 -13.43
C TRP A 10 -9.02 7.86 -13.59
N GLN A 11 -9.35 8.57 -12.49
CA GLN A 11 -10.03 9.86 -12.55
C GLN A 11 -9.21 10.93 -13.29
N ASP A 12 -7.91 10.99 -13.02
CA ASP A 12 -6.99 11.94 -13.67
C ASP A 12 -6.94 11.73 -15.21
N SER A 13 -7.23 10.48 -15.62
CA SER A 13 -7.38 10.11 -17.05
C SER A 13 -8.80 10.33 -17.58
N GLY A 14 -9.68 11.01 -16.83
CA GLY A 14 -11.07 11.31 -17.21
C GLY A 14 -12.07 10.18 -16.99
N GLY A 15 -11.70 9.16 -16.21
CA GLY A 15 -12.57 8.03 -15.87
C GLY A 15 -13.39 8.26 -14.61
N ARG A 16 -14.38 7.39 -14.36
CA ARG A 16 -15.20 7.37 -13.13
C ARG A 16 -14.96 6.07 -12.38
N CYS A 17 -14.97 6.15 -11.05
CA CYS A 17 -14.72 5.02 -10.16
C CYS A 17 -15.90 4.79 -9.22
N ILE A 18 -16.24 3.51 -9.03
CA ILE A 18 -17.27 3.04 -8.10
C ILE A 18 -16.61 2.01 -7.18
N PHE A 19 -16.67 2.23 -5.88
CA PHE A 19 -16.20 1.27 -4.88
C PHE A 19 -17.37 0.40 -4.40
N ALA A 20 -17.18 -0.91 -4.43
CA ALA A 20 -18.11 -1.91 -3.89
C ALA A 20 -17.54 -2.45 -2.58
N LEU A 21 -18.19 -2.14 -1.47
CA LEU A 21 -17.77 -2.49 -0.12
C LEU A 21 -18.78 -3.46 0.50
N ALA A 22 -18.30 -4.51 1.16
CA ALA A 22 -19.15 -5.43 1.90
C ALA A 22 -19.43 -4.91 3.32
N ASN A 23 -18.46 -4.27 3.94
CA ASN A 23 -18.56 -3.72 5.29
C ASN A 23 -18.67 -2.18 5.27
N VAL A 24 -19.35 -1.64 6.27
CA VAL A 24 -19.48 -0.20 6.46
C VAL A 24 -18.32 0.30 7.33
N ILE A 25 -17.35 0.96 6.70
CA ILE A 25 -16.21 1.57 7.39
C ILE A 25 -16.31 3.09 7.19
N PRO A 26 -16.91 3.85 8.14
CA PRO A 26 -17.26 5.25 7.95
C PRO A 26 -16.08 6.14 7.53
N THR A 27 -14.91 5.92 8.13
CA THR A 27 -13.69 6.70 7.81
C THR A 27 -13.17 6.44 6.40
N LEU A 28 -13.25 5.19 5.91
CA LEU A 28 -12.89 4.84 4.55
C LEU A 28 -13.89 5.43 3.55
N GLU A 29 -15.18 5.27 3.81
CA GLU A 29 -16.22 5.80 2.94
C GLU A 29 -16.17 7.31 2.83
N GLN A 30 -15.98 7.99 3.96
CA GLN A 30 -15.80 9.44 3.98
C GLN A 30 -14.62 9.83 3.08
N ARG A 31 -13.47 9.18 3.23
CA ARG A 31 -12.30 9.43 2.40
C ARG A 31 -12.58 9.20 0.91
N LEU A 32 -13.26 8.11 0.54
CA LEU A 32 -13.60 7.82 -0.85
C LEU A 32 -14.52 8.89 -1.43
N ARG A 33 -15.54 9.33 -0.68
CA ARG A 33 -16.47 10.38 -1.11
C ARG A 33 -15.79 11.76 -1.22
N GLU A 34 -14.89 12.10 -0.32
CA GLU A 34 -14.08 13.33 -0.40
C GLU A 34 -13.20 13.37 -1.65
N GLU A 35 -12.74 12.22 -2.12
CA GLU A 35 -12.01 12.06 -3.39
C GLU A 35 -12.94 12.00 -4.62
N GLY A 36 -14.26 12.18 -4.44
CA GLY A 36 -15.23 12.13 -5.52
C GLY A 36 -15.55 10.74 -6.06
N MET A 37 -15.26 9.68 -5.27
CA MET A 37 -15.59 8.30 -5.62
C MET A 37 -17.04 7.98 -5.23
N GLU A 38 -17.71 7.17 -6.05
CA GLU A 38 -19.00 6.59 -5.70
C GLU A 38 -18.79 5.33 -4.84
N VAL A 39 -19.59 5.17 -3.77
CA VAL A 39 -19.56 4.01 -2.90
C VAL A 39 -20.89 3.29 -2.98
N GLN A 40 -20.85 1.99 -3.24
CA GLN A 40 -22.00 1.09 -3.25
C GLN A 40 -21.74 -0.07 -2.28
N HIS A 41 -22.77 -0.50 -1.54
CA HIS A 41 -22.66 -1.61 -0.61
C HIS A 41 -23.08 -2.92 -1.29
N ILE A 42 -22.40 -4.00 -0.93
CA ILE A 42 -22.71 -5.38 -1.30
C ILE A 42 -23.17 -6.07 -0.04
N SER A 43 -24.30 -6.78 -0.14
CA SER A 43 -24.91 -7.47 1.00
C SER A 43 -24.44 -8.91 1.16
N ALA A 44 -23.83 -9.48 0.13
CA ALA A 44 -23.37 -10.86 0.14
C ALA A 44 -22.04 -11.00 0.90
N ASP A 45 -21.81 -12.17 1.47
CA ASP A 45 -20.56 -12.50 2.18
C ASP A 45 -19.36 -12.39 1.23
N PRO A 46 -18.29 -11.66 1.62
CA PRO A 46 -17.12 -11.45 0.79
C PRO A 46 -16.50 -12.74 0.24
N GLY A 47 -16.24 -12.77 -1.09
CA GLY A 47 -15.67 -13.92 -1.76
C GLY A 47 -16.63 -15.05 -2.11
N SER A 48 -17.90 -14.96 -1.70
CA SER A 48 -18.93 -15.93 -2.08
C SER A 48 -19.36 -15.79 -3.54
N ASP A 49 -20.01 -16.82 -4.09
CA ASP A 49 -20.61 -16.76 -5.44
C ASP A 49 -21.66 -15.64 -5.53
N ALA A 50 -22.43 -15.43 -4.46
CA ALA A 50 -23.41 -14.35 -4.39
C ALA A 50 -22.74 -12.97 -4.48
N ASP A 51 -21.63 -12.76 -3.79
CA ASP A 51 -20.82 -11.53 -3.90
C ASP A 51 -20.29 -11.33 -5.34
N ALA A 52 -19.77 -12.39 -5.97
CA ALA A 52 -19.32 -12.30 -7.35
C ALA A 52 -20.45 -11.91 -8.32
N MET A 53 -21.62 -12.51 -8.16
CA MET A 53 -22.82 -12.21 -8.97
C MET A 53 -23.32 -10.78 -8.73
N GLU A 54 -23.41 -10.33 -7.48
CA GLU A 54 -23.81 -8.97 -7.13
C GLU A 54 -22.81 -7.94 -7.67
N THR A 55 -21.50 -8.19 -7.51
CA THR A 55 -20.44 -7.36 -8.06
C THR A 55 -20.53 -7.25 -9.58
N ALA A 56 -20.71 -8.37 -10.28
CA ALA A 56 -20.86 -8.40 -11.74
C ALA A 56 -22.13 -7.67 -12.20
N HIS A 57 -23.25 -7.85 -11.49
CA HIS A 57 -24.52 -7.17 -11.77
C HIS A 57 -24.38 -5.64 -11.63
N LEU A 58 -23.84 -5.17 -10.53
CA LEU A 58 -23.59 -3.75 -10.29
C LEU A 58 -22.64 -3.15 -11.33
N ALA A 59 -21.61 -3.88 -11.75
CA ALA A 59 -20.70 -3.44 -12.79
C ALA A 59 -21.41 -3.31 -14.15
N THR A 60 -22.28 -4.27 -14.47
CA THR A 60 -23.09 -4.23 -15.70
C THR A 60 -24.07 -3.07 -15.68
N GLN A 61 -24.78 -2.83 -14.58
CA GLN A 61 -25.68 -1.68 -14.43
C GLN A 61 -24.93 -0.35 -14.56
N ALA A 62 -23.73 -0.27 -14.02
CA ALA A 62 -22.89 0.91 -14.12
C ALA A 62 -22.23 1.05 -15.51
N GLU A 63 -22.37 0.07 -16.40
CA GLU A 63 -21.65 -0.02 -17.67
C GLU A 63 -20.13 0.10 -17.48
N ALA A 64 -19.58 -0.60 -16.48
CA ALA A 64 -18.17 -0.56 -16.15
C ALA A 64 -17.33 -1.27 -17.24
N ASP A 65 -16.23 -0.67 -17.64
CA ASP A 65 -15.29 -1.26 -18.59
C ASP A 65 -14.39 -2.30 -17.89
N TRP A 66 -14.09 -2.06 -16.62
CA TRP A 66 -13.24 -2.91 -15.79
C TRP A 66 -13.84 -3.14 -14.41
N ILE A 67 -13.63 -4.35 -13.90
CA ILE A 67 -13.75 -4.67 -12.47
C ILE A 67 -12.33 -4.86 -11.94
N VAL A 68 -12.03 -4.23 -10.82
CA VAL A 68 -10.77 -4.42 -10.08
C VAL A 68 -11.08 -5.15 -8.79
N VAL A 69 -10.43 -6.27 -8.57
CA VAL A 69 -10.62 -7.11 -7.38
C VAL A 69 -9.33 -7.15 -6.58
N ASP A 70 -9.43 -6.85 -5.27
CA ASP A 70 -8.32 -6.78 -4.32
C ASP A 70 -8.70 -7.48 -3.01
N GLY A 71 -8.14 -8.65 -2.74
CA GLY A 71 -8.39 -9.41 -1.51
C GLY A 71 -8.05 -10.90 -1.63
N TYR A 72 -7.70 -11.52 -0.51
CA TYR A 72 -7.18 -12.90 -0.50
C TYR A 72 -8.27 -13.98 -0.54
N HIS A 73 -9.52 -13.64 -0.27
CA HIS A 73 -10.64 -14.58 -0.35
C HIS A 73 -11.30 -14.66 -1.73
N PHE A 74 -10.85 -13.84 -2.69
CA PHE A 74 -11.34 -13.89 -4.06
C PHE A 74 -10.54 -14.92 -4.89
N GLY A 75 -11.02 -16.17 -4.93
CA GLY A 75 -10.35 -17.25 -5.64
C GLY A 75 -10.72 -17.37 -7.13
N ALA A 76 -10.38 -18.53 -7.73
CA ALA A 76 -10.63 -18.81 -9.13
C ALA A 76 -12.13 -18.79 -9.50
N ASN A 77 -12.98 -19.36 -8.66
CA ASN A 77 -14.43 -19.39 -8.90
C ASN A 77 -15.03 -17.98 -8.95
N TYR A 78 -14.64 -17.11 -8.01
CA TYR A 78 -15.03 -15.70 -8.00
C TYR A 78 -14.65 -15.00 -9.32
N GLN A 79 -13.41 -15.17 -9.79
CA GLN A 79 -12.93 -14.60 -11.04
C GLN A 79 -13.72 -15.12 -12.24
N SER A 80 -14.04 -16.43 -12.27
CA SER A 80 -14.83 -17.07 -13.34
C SER A 80 -16.22 -16.47 -13.45
N ILE A 81 -16.91 -16.27 -12.31
CA ILE A 81 -18.24 -15.64 -12.26
C ILE A 81 -18.17 -14.19 -12.77
N ILE A 82 -17.20 -13.40 -12.31
CA ILE A 82 -17.00 -12.04 -12.81
C ILE A 82 -16.78 -12.04 -14.33
N LYS A 83 -15.94 -12.93 -14.84
CA LYS A 83 -15.63 -13.01 -16.27
C LYS A 83 -16.85 -13.39 -17.12
N SER A 84 -17.77 -14.20 -16.59
CA SER A 84 -19.01 -14.58 -17.28
C SER A 84 -19.96 -13.39 -17.56
N SER A 85 -19.82 -12.28 -16.82
CA SER A 85 -20.57 -11.03 -17.10
C SER A 85 -20.09 -10.26 -18.34
N GLY A 86 -18.96 -10.68 -18.93
CA GLY A 86 -18.35 -9.99 -20.07
C GLY A 86 -17.49 -8.78 -19.70
N CYS A 87 -17.42 -8.39 -18.43
CA CYS A 87 -16.52 -7.35 -17.94
C CYS A 87 -15.07 -7.81 -17.98
N ARG A 88 -14.15 -6.85 -18.10
CA ARG A 88 -12.72 -7.11 -17.92
C ARG A 88 -12.37 -7.12 -16.44
N LEU A 89 -11.41 -7.95 -16.08
CA LEU A 89 -10.98 -8.13 -14.71
C LEU A 89 -9.49 -7.79 -14.57
N LEU A 90 -9.19 -6.81 -13.72
CA LEU A 90 -7.87 -6.63 -13.10
C LEU A 90 -7.90 -7.28 -11.72
N PHE A 91 -7.01 -8.23 -11.48
CA PHE A 91 -6.88 -8.92 -10.20
C PHE A 91 -5.58 -8.51 -9.50
N LEU A 92 -5.69 -7.95 -8.29
CA LEU A 92 -4.57 -7.59 -7.45
C LEU A 92 -4.21 -8.78 -6.57
N ASP A 93 -2.95 -9.18 -6.64
CA ASP A 93 -2.41 -10.33 -5.90
C ASP A 93 -1.07 -9.96 -5.26
N ASP A 94 -0.68 -10.69 -4.24
CA ASP A 94 0.59 -10.49 -3.54
C ASP A 94 1.50 -11.74 -3.54
N HIS A 95 0.94 -12.94 -3.68
CA HIS A 95 1.72 -14.20 -3.52
C HIS A 95 1.24 -15.39 -4.34
N GLY A 96 0.31 -15.20 -5.28
CA GLY A 96 -0.16 -16.30 -6.13
C GLY A 96 -1.15 -17.23 -5.43
N HIS A 97 -2.16 -16.66 -4.72
CA HIS A 97 -3.06 -17.42 -3.85
C HIS A 97 -4.20 -18.15 -4.58
N SER A 98 -4.49 -17.80 -5.84
CA SER A 98 -5.59 -18.40 -6.60
C SER A 98 -5.12 -19.65 -7.35
N ASP A 99 -5.91 -20.72 -7.31
CA ASP A 99 -5.64 -21.97 -8.01
C ASP A 99 -5.60 -21.79 -9.55
N HIS A 100 -6.38 -20.84 -10.07
CA HIS A 100 -6.38 -20.45 -11.47
C HIS A 100 -6.73 -18.97 -11.61
N TYR A 101 -6.16 -18.29 -12.61
CA TYR A 101 -6.42 -16.87 -12.90
C TYR A 101 -7.20 -16.70 -14.20
N TYR A 102 -8.45 -16.27 -14.09
CA TYR A 102 -9.33 -15.92 -15.22
C TYR A 102 -9.23 -14.43 -15.59
N ALA A 103 -8.52 -13.64 -14.81
CA ALA A 103 -8.36 -12.22 -15.02
C ALA A 103 -7.70 -11.87 -16.35
N ASP A 104 -8.06 -10.73 -16.95
CA ASP A 104 -7.38 -10.19 -18.14
C ASP A 104 -6.01 -9.62 -17.77
N VAL A 105 -5.90 -9.07 -16.57
CA VAL A 105 -4.64 -8.54 -16.01
C VAL A 105 -4.50 -9.00 -14.57
N VAL A 106 -3.32 -9.52 -14.21
CA VAL A 106 -2.92 -9.77 -12.82
C VAL A 106 -1.82 -8.79 -12.45
N LEU A 107 -2.02 -8.08 -11.35
CA LEU A 107 -1.05 -7.12 -10.82
C LEU A 107 -0.51 -7.60 -9.48
N ASN A 108 0.81 -7.80 -9.42
CA ASN A 108 1.54 -7.98 -8.17
C ASN A 108 2.69 -6.98 -8.09
N GLN A 109 2.53 -5.96 -7.27
CA GLN A 109 3.48 -4.85 -7.11
C GLN A 109 4.67 -5.17 -6.19
N ASN A 110 4.79 -6.40 -5.67
CA ASN A 110 5.82 -6.76 -4.71
C ASN A 110 7.14 -7.15 -5.39
N PRO A 111 8.31 -7.03 -4.72
CA PRO A 111 9.61 -7.32 -5.31
C PRO A 111 9.80 -8.81 -5.65
N HIS A 112 9.14 -9.71 -4.92
CA HIS A 112 9.20 -11.15 -5.16
C HIS A 112 8.24 -11.64 -6.26
N ALA A 113 7.48 -10.74 -6.87
CA ALA A 113 6.55 -11.08 -7.94
C ALA A 113 7.28 -11.68 -9.13
N ARG A 114 6.86 -12.87 -9.57
CA ARG A 114 7.46 -13.61 -10.67
C ARG A 114 6.41 -14.42 -11.43
N GLU A 115 6.66 -14.67 -12.70
CA GLU A 115 5.71 -15.37 -13.56
C GLU A 115 5.36 -16.78 -13.07
N SER A 116 6.29 -17.45 -12.38
CA SER A 116 6.07 -18.79 -11.82
C SER A 116 4.97 -18.86 -10.75
N LEU A 117 4.55 -17.75 -10.17
CA LEU A 117 3.40 -17.68 -9.26
C LEU A 117 2.06 -17.78 -10.02
N TYR A 118 2.06 -17.56 -11.33
CA TYR A 118 0.88 -17.41 -12.18
C TYR A 118 0.86 -18.39 -13.35
N VAL A 119 1.40 -19.59 -13.16
CA VAL A 119 1.45 -20.60 -14.23
C VAL A 119 0.06 -21.08 -14.64
N ASN A 120 -0.87 -21.17 -13.70
CA ASN A 120 -2.25 -21.56 -13.90
C ASN A 120 -3.11 -20.32 -14.22
N ARG A 121 -2.98 -19.79 -15.44
CA ARG A 121 -3.75 -18.65 -15.92
C ARG A 121 -4.26 -18.87 -17.33
N GLU A 122 -5.28 -18.09 -17.72
CA GLU A 122 -5.69 -18.03 -19.12
C GLU A 122 -4.53 -17.49 -20.00
N LYS A 123 -4.41 -18.00 -21.21
CA LYS A 123 -3.32 -17.61 -22.13
C LYS A 123 -3.22 -16.11 -22.39
N PRO A 124 -4.35 -15.35 -22.52
CA PRO A 124 -4.29 -13.91 -22.78
C PRO A 124 -4.03 -13.05 -21.52
N THR A 125 -3.96 -13.67 -20.32
CA THR A 125 -3.73 -12.91 -19.07
C THR A 125 -2.39 -12.18 -19.10
N GLN A 126 -2.44 -10.86 -19.02
CA GLN A 126 -1.26 -10.02 -18.90
C GLN A 126 -0.80 -9.94 -17.45
N LEU A 127 0.50 -10.08 -17.20
CA LEU A 127 1.09 -9.97 -15.87
C LEU A 127 1.80 -8.62 -15.72
N LEU A 128 1.47 -7.89 -14.66
CA LEU A 128 2.14 -6.65 -14.24
C LEU A 128 2.85 -6.93 -12.92
N LEU A 129 4.16 -7.17 -12.97
CA LEU A 129 4.93 -7.70 -11.85
C LEU A 129 6.03 -6.73 -11.41
N GLY A 130 6.18 -6.60 -10.09
CA GLY A 130 7.28 -5.88 -9.45
C GLY A 130 6.99 -4.42 -9.14
N LEU A 131 7.97 -3.80 -8.47
CA LEU A 131 7.87 -2.46 -7.86
C LEU A 131 7.68 -1.32 -8.85
N GLY A 132 7.97 -1.51 -10.13
CA GLY A 132 7.61 -0.55 -11.17
C GLY A 132 6.10 -0.28 -11.29
N PHE A 133 5.27 -1.16 -10.73
CA PHE A 133 3.81 -1.00 -10.64
C PHE A 133 3.33 -0.67 -9.23
N ALA A 134 4.22 -0.29 -8.31
CA ALA A 134 3.83 0.14 -6.97
C ALA A 134 2.91 1.37 -7.04
N MET A 135 1.68 1.20 -6.58
CA MET A 135 0.64 2.22 -6.68
C MET A 135 0.71 3.17 -5.50
N LEU A 136 1.08 4.41 -5.77
CA LEU A 136 1.10 5.51 -4.80
C LEU A 136 -0.08 6.44 -5.02
N ARG A 137 -0.64 6.96 -3.92
CA ARG A 137 -1.75 7.91 -3.93
C ARG A 137 -1.34 9.25 -4.56
N ARG A 138 -2.31 9.97 -5.13
CA ARG A 138 -2.13 11.26 -5.81
C ARG A 138 -1.35 12.29 -4.98
N GLU A 139 -1.52 12.30 -3.65
CA GLU A 139 -0.85 13.22 -2.75
C GLU A 139 0.70 13.10 -2.79
N PHE A 140 1.24 11.97 -3.27
CA PHE A 140 2.68 11.79 -3.47
C PHE A 140 3.19 12.35 -4.82
N GLU A 141 2.30 12.71 -5.73
CA GLU A 141 2.67 13.10 -7.07
C GLU A 141 3.53 14.38 -7.11
N SER A 142 3.17 15.40 -6.34
CA SER A 142 3.92 16.64 -6.22
C SER A 142 5.31 16.45 -5.62
N TRP A 143 5.53 15.34 -4.91
CA TRP A 143 6.79 15.02 -4.24
C TRP A 143 7.76 14.17 -5.06
N ARG A 144 7.38 13.73 -6.26
CA ARG A 144 8.28 12.95 -7.14
C ARG A 144 9.59 13.64 -7.45
N LYS A 145 9.60 14.97 -7.49
CA LYS A 145 10.78 15.80 -7.76
C LYS A 145 11.46 16.30 -6.48
N LEU A 146 11.10 15.78 -5.32
CA LEU A 146 11.70 16.17 -4.05
C LEU A 146 13.22 15.93 -4.11
N GLU A 147 14.00 16.98 -3.97
CA GLU A 147 15.42 16.89 -3.71
C GLU A 147 15.62 16.79 -2.19
N ARG A 148 16.04 15.62 -1.76
CA ARG A 148 16.21 15.35 -0.33
C ARG A 148 17.60 15.79 0.12
N GLU A 149 17.64 16.72 1.05
CA GLU A 149 18.87 17.03 1.78
C GLU A 149 19.15 15.91 2.80
N ILE A 150 20.41 15.43 2.81
CA ILE A 150 20.86 14.42 3.76
C ILE A 150 21.80 15.08 4.76
N PRO A 151 21.32 15.39 5.99
CA PRO A 151 22.17 16.03 6.98
C PRO A 151 23.30 15.09 7.45
N ALA A 152 24.41 15.67 7.97
CA ALA A 152 25.52 14.87 8.51
C ALA A 152 25.05 13.91 9.61
N ILE A 153 24.12 14.36 10.46
CA ILE A 153 23.48 13.56 11.51
C ILE A 153 21.96 13.59 11.29
N GLY A 154 21.36 12.41 11.10
CA GLY A 154 19.90 12.25 10.98
C GLY A 154 19.24 12.26 12.35
N ARG A 155 18.39 13.24 12.61
CA ARG A 155 17.73 13.43 13.91
C ARG A 155 16.23 13.28 13.85
N LYS A 156 15.64 13.34 12.68
CA LYS A 156 14.20 13.35 12.44
C LYS A 156 13.75 11.94 12.10
N ILE A 157 12.96 11.36 12.99
CA ILE A 157 12.52 9.97 12.88
C ILE A 157 11.01 9.92 12.74
N LEU A 158 10.53 9.25 11.69
CA LEU A 158 9.11 8.95 11.48
C LEU A 158 8.85 7.49 11.84
N VAL A 159 7.82 7.25 12.65
CA VAL A 159 7.36 5.89 13.00
C VAL A 159 5.93 5.71 12.52
N THR A 160 5.66 4.66 11.77
CA THR A 160 4.31 4.33 11.29
C THR A 160 4.17 2.82 11.07
N MET A 161 3.41 2.13 11.93
CA MET A 161 3.22 0.67 11.87
C MET A 161 1.92 0.26 11.16
N GLY A 162 1.33 1.19 10.38
CA GLY A 162 0.09 0.94 9.66
C GLY A 162 -1.17 1.31 10.43
N GLY A 163 -2.31 0.75 10.02
CA GLY A 163 -3.63 1.16 10.53
C GLY A 163 -3.96 0.67 11.93
N SER A 164 -3.54 -0.55 12.28
CA SER A 164 -3.97 -1.22 13.52
C SER A 164 -2.84 -1.58 14.48
N ASP A 165 -1.65 -1.96 13.98
CA ASP A 165 -0.49 -2.39 14.80
C ASP A 165 -0.88 -3.32 15.97
N PRO A 166 -1.49 -4.48 15.70
CA PRO A 166 -2.03 -5.36 16.74
C PRO A 166 -0.94 -5.99 17.62
N ASP A 167 0.30 -6.06 17.11
CA ASP A 167 1.45 -6.64 17.81
C ASP A 167 2.17 -5.60 18.70
N ASP A 168 1.62 -4.37 18.79
CA ASP A 168 2.16 -3.24 19.59
C ASP A 168 3.65 -2.94 19.35
N ILE A 169 4.10 -3.08 18.09
CA ILE A 169 5.47 -2.74 17.69
C ILE A 169 5.77 -1.26 17.93
N THR A 170 4.75 -0.41 17.84
CA THR A 170 4.88 1.03 18.11
C THR A 170 5.39 1.30 19.51
N SER A 171 4.86 0.63 20.56
CA SER A 171 5.34 0.78 21.94
C SER A 171 6.81 0.39 22.07
N LEU A 172 7.21 -0.72 21.47
CA LEU A 172 8.61 -1.16 21.45
C LEU A 172 9.54 -0.13 20.81
N VAL A 173 9.11 0.45 19.67
CA VAL A 173 9.88 1.48 18.97
C VAL A 173 9.97 2.76 19.80
N VAL A 174 8.92 3.17 20.50
CA VAL A 174 8.95 4.33 21.42
C VAL A 174 9.92 4.07 22.58
N GLU A 175 9.96 2.86 23.15
CA GLU A 175 10.96 2.50 24.16
C GLU A 175 12.38 2.56 23.60
N ALA A 176 12.59 2.09 22.37
CA ALA A 176 13.89 2.23 21.70
C ALA A 176 14.29 3.71 21.56
N LEU A 177 13.38 4.57 21.10
CA LEU A 177 13.62 6.01 20.94
C LEU A 177 13.97 6.71 22.26
N LYS A 178 13.34 6.34 23.38
CA LYS A 178 13.66 6.86 24.73
C LYS A 178 15.09 6.51 25.16
N SER A 179 15.63 5.38 24.68
CA SER A 179 16.98 4.95 24.99
C SER A 179 18.06 5.54 24.09
N VAL A 180 17.68 6.10 22.92
CA VAL A 180 18.61 6.71 21.97
C VAL A 180 19.26 7.97 22.55
N ARG A 181 20.57 8.00 22.62
CA ARG A 181 21.36 9.14 23.08
C ARG A 181 21.83 9.98 21.88
N LEU A 182 20.92 10.75 21.32
CA LEU A 182 21.19 11.65 20.19
C LEU A 182 20.68 13.04 20.49
N THR A 183 21.59 14.01 20.62
CA THR A 183 21.21 15.40 20.92
C THR A 183 20.38 16.00 19.80
N GLY A 184 19.21 16.55 20.15
CA GLY A 184 18.27 17.13 19.19
C GLY A 184 17.46 16.08 18.42
N LEU A 185 17.29 14.87 18.96
CA LEU A 185 16.37 13.87 18.41
C LEU A 185 14.94 14.41 18.43
N GLU A 186 14.27 14.29 17.30
CA GLU A 186 12.84 14.55 17.11
C GLU A 186 12.20 13.33 16.47
N ALA A 187 11.17 12.78 17.10
CA ALA A 187 10.43 11.67 16.55
C ALA A 187 8.94 11.96 16.44
N VAL A 188 8.35 11.57 15.32
CA VAL A 188 6.91 11.62 15.07
C VAL A 188 6.41 10.20 14.94
N VAL A 189 5.48 9.82 15.82
CA VAL A 189 4.80 8.52 15.80
C VAL A 189 3.41 8.72 15.23
N VAL A 190 3.15 8.11 14.08
CA VAL A 190 1.83 8.11 13.46
C VAL A 190 1.06 6.89 13.91
N LEU A 191 -0.04 7.12 14.60
CA LEU A 191 -0.98 6.09 15.05
C LEU A 191 -2.13 6.00 14.04
N GLY A 192 -2.38 4.79 13.55
CA GLY A 192 -3.57 4.52 12.73
C GLY A 192 -4.86 4.67 13.55
N ALA A 193 -5.97 4.94 12.87
CA ALA A 193 -7.27 5.11 13.52
C ALA A 193 -7.76 3.84 14.26
N GLY A 194 -7.34 2.66 13.78
CA GLY A 194 -7.68 1.35 14.38
C GLY A 194 -6.61 0.80 15.34
N ASN A 195 -5.67 1.62 15.82
CA ASN A 195 -4.63 1.12 16.73
C ASN A 195 -5.19 0.98 18.16
N PRO A 196 -5.33 -0.27 18.70
CA PRO A 196 -5.90 -0.51 20.03
C PRO A 196 -4.98 -0.04 21.16
N HIS A 197 -3.69 0.17 20.88
CA HIS A 197 -2.67 0.58 21.85
C HIS A 197 -2.41 2.08 21.87
N ALA A 198 -3.21 2.89 21.15
CA ALA A 198 -2.96 4.32 20.94
C ALA A 198 -2.75 5.13 22.24
N ASP A 199 -3.52 4.85 23.30
CA ASP A 199 -3.43 5.57 24.55
C ASP A 199 -2.19 5.18 25.36
N SER A 200 -1.81 3.91 25.37
CA SER A 200 -0.58 3.44 26.00
C SER A 200 0.66 4.02 25.30
N VAL A 201 0.66 4.03 23.94
CA VAL A 201 1.75 4.64 23.15
C VAL A 201 1.88 6.14 23.46
N ARG A 202 0.77 6.89 23.53
CA ARG A 202 0.80 8.32 23.90
C ARG A 202 1.37 8.54 25.29
N SER A 203 0.94 7.72 26.27
CA SER A 203 1.44 7.77 27.64
C SER A 203 2.94 7.49 27.71
N LEU A 204 3.42 6.53 26.92
CA LEU A 204 4.83 6.17 26.80
C LEU A 204 5.65 7.29 26.14
N ALA A 205 5.15 7.87 25.05
CA ALA A 205 5.78 8.96 24.33
C ALA A 205 5.92 10.22 25.21
N ALA A 206 4.93 10.53 26.07
CA ALA A 206 4.99 11.65 27.00
C ALA A 206 6.18 11.57 27.97
N GLN A 207 6.68 10.36 28.27
CA GLN A 207 7.85 10.15 29.13
C GLN A 207 9.19 10.47 28.44
N SER A 208 9.18 10.80 27.14
CA SER A 208 10.40 11.11 26.35
C SER A 208 10.94 12.52 26.55
N GLY A 209 10.33 13.32 27.43
CA GLY A 209 10.73 14.72 27.64
C GLY A 209 10.50 15.62 26.42
N GLY A 210 9.56 15.25 25.54
CA GLY A 210 9.19 16.02 24.35
C GLY A 210 9.92 15.59 23.06
N ALA A 211 10.84 14.64 23.13
CA ALA A 211 11.54 14.15 21.94
C ALA A 211 10.63 13.33 21.00
N VAL A 212 9.57 12.72 21.53
CA VAL A 212 8.61 11.91 20.78
C VAL A 212 7.23 12.54 20.87
N ARG A 213 6.59 12.77 19.71
CA ARG A 213 5.19 13.25 19.61
C ARG A 213 4.34 12.28 18.81
N CYS A 214 3.10 12.09 19.22
CA CYS A 214 2.14 11.22 18.53
C CYS A 214 1.16 12.06 17.69
N LEU A 215 0.87 11.57 16.47
CA LEU A 215 -0.20 12.09 15.60
C LEU A 215 -1.14 10.94 15.27
N THR A 216 -2.44 11.20 15.25
CA THR A 216 -3.43 10.19 14.87
C THR A 216 -3.97 10.50 13.48
N ASN A 217 -3.84 9.54 12.57
CA ASN A 217 -4.37 9.61 11.20
C ASN A 217 -4.13 10.97 10.50
N PRO A 218 -2.87 11.47 10.44
CA PRO A 218 -2.60 12.77 9.82
C PRO A 218 -2.87 12.72 8.32
N SER A 219 -3.39 13.82 7.77
CA SER A 219 -3.63 13.97 6.33
C SER A 219 -2.37 14.31 5.52
N ASN A 220 -1.30 14.75 6.18
CA ASN A 220 -0.07 15.26 5.57
C ASN A 220 1.10 14.24 5.62
N MET A 221 0.82 12.98 5.30
CA MET A 221 1.85 11.93 5.30
C MET A 221 3.06 12.23 4.40
N PRO A 222 2.90 12.76 3.16
CA PRO A 222 4.05 13.10 2.33
C PRO A 222 5.00 14.12 2.98
N GLU A 223 4.47 15.15 3.64
CA GLU A 223 5.26 16.15 4.36
C GLU A 223 6.05 15.54 5.52
N LEU A 224 5.39 14.63 6.28
CA LEU A 224 6.06 13.91 7.37
C LEU A 224 7.18 12.99 6.85
N MET A 225 6.97 12.34 5.71
CA MET A 225 7.97 11.51 5.06
C MET A 225 9.12 12.35 4.48
N ALA A 226 8.82 13.53 3.92
CA ALA A 226 9.83 14.47 3.44
C ALA A 226 10.68 15.06 4.59
N TRP A 227 10.05 15.32 5.74
CA TRP A 227 10.70 15.83 6.94
C TRP A 227 11.65 14.80 7.58
N ALA A 228 11.34 13.52 7.52
CA ALA A 228 12.06 12.48 8.26
C ALA A 228 13.42 12.14 7.63
N ASP A 229 14.48 12.02 8.42
CA ASP A 229 15.80 11.50 8.01
C ASP A 229 15.81 9.96 7.98
N LEU A 230 15.03 9.34 8.89
CA LEU A 230 14.89 7.90 9.09
C LEU A 230 13.41 7.57 9.28
N ALA A 231 12.99 6.40 8.83
CA ALA A 231 11.63 5.94 9.06
C ALA A 231 11.62 4.51 9.56
N LEU A 232 10.71 4.20 10.51
CA LEU A 232 10.41 2.85 10.96
C LEU A 232 8.99 2.51 10.54
N THR A 233 8.81 1.37 9.89
CA THR A 233 7.51 0.95 9.39
C THR A 233 7.33 -0.56 9.42
N ALA A 234 6.08 -1.01 9.35
CA ALA A 234 5.78 -2.40 9.00
C ALA A 234 5.84 -2.59 7.48
N ALA A 235 6.00 -3.84 7.05
CA ALA A 235 6.15 -4.23 5.65
C ALA A 235 4.82 -4.20 4.88
N GLY A 236 4.17 -3.04 4.83
CA GLY A 236 2.91 -2.78 4.12
C GLY A 236 3.03 -1.74 3.02
N GLY A 237 1.90 -1.24 2.51
CA GLY A 237 1.86 -0.26 1.41
C GLY A 237 2.63 1.04 1.70
N THR A 238 2.70 1.48 2.96
CA THR A 238 3.47 2.64 3.40
C THR A 238 4.97 2.50 3.14
N LEU A 239 5.49 1.27 3.06
CA LEU A 239 6.88 1.03 2.70
C LEU A 239 7.20 1.58 1.30
N TRP A 240 6.32 1.39 0.33
CA TRP A 240 6.52 1.91 -1.04
C TRP A 240 6.46 3.43 -1.07
N GLU A 241 5.58 4.05 -0.28
CA GLU A 241 5.52 5.50 -0.11
C GLU A 241 6.83 6.04 0.46
N LEU A 242 7.36 5.44 1.52
CA LEU A 242 8.64 5.83 2.13
C LEU A 242 9.83 5.66 1.18
N LEU A 243 9.88 4.57 0.42
CA LEU A 243 10.95 4.34 -0.56
C LEU A 243 10.89 5.39 -1.69
N SER A 244 9.70 5.71 -2.20
CA SER A 244 9.53 6.74 -3.24
C SER A 244 9.93 8.12 -2.76
N MET A 245 9.70 8.42 -1.47
CA MET A 245 10.13 9.65 -0.82
C MET A 245 11.62 9.67 -0.48
N GLY A 246 12.35 8.56 -0.71
CA GLY A 246 13.78 8.44 -0.43
C GLY A 246 14.11 8.41 1.05
N CYS A 247 13.22 7.92 1.90
CA CYS A 247 13.51 7.71 3.32
C CYS A 247 14.49 6.55 3.50
N CYS A 248 15.38 6.65 4.49
CA CYS A 248 16.14 5.50 4.98
C CYS A 248 15.23 4.70 5.91
N VAL A 249 14.83 3.49 5.48
CA VAL A 249 13.75 2.72 6.12
C VAL A 249 14.28 1.56 6.93
N LEU A 250 13.84 1.47 8.19
CA LEU A 250 13.92 0.30 9.04
C LEU A 250 12.54 -0.37 9.03
N CYS A 251 12.51 -1.67 8.75
CA CYS A 251 11.25 -2.36 8.49
C CYS A 251 11.07 -3.59 9.37
N TYR A 252 9.89 -3.73 9.96
CA TYR A 252 9.43 -4.92 10.67
C TYR A 252 8.53 -5.76 9.78
N ALA A 253 8.70 -7.07 9.80
CA ALA A 253 7.76 -8.02 9.20
C ALA A 253 6.74 -8.46 10.25
N ARG A 254 5.52 -8.77 9.82
CA ARG A 254 4.44 -9.30 10.66
C ARG A 254 3.99 -10.69 10.22
N THR A 255 4.44 -11.13 9.06
CA THR A 255 4.14 -12.45 8.51
C THR A 255 5.37 -13.03 7.84
N PRO A 256 5.48 -14.38 7.71
CA PRO A 256 6.60 -15.01 7.02
C PRO A 256 6.80 -14.53 5.57
N VAL A 257 5.71 -14.18 4.86
CA VAL A 257 5.78 -13.61 3.51
C VAL A 257 6.45 -12.23 3.54
N GLN A 258 6.10 -11.41 4.53
CA GLN A 258 6.73 -10.11 4.71
C GLN A 258 8.20 -10.25 5.12
N GLU A 259 8.57 -11.25 5.92
CA GLU A 259 9.97 -11.53 6.27
C GLU A 259 10.81 -11.83 5.03
N GLN A 260 10.32 -12.69 4.14
CA GLN A 260 11.01 -12.98 2.87
C GLN A 260 11.16 -11.71 2.03
N MET A 261 10.11 -10.90 1.96
CA MET A 261 10.11 -9.65 1.20
C MET A 261 11.13 -8.64 1.76
N ILE A 262 11.13 -8.37 3.07
CA ILE A 262 12.08 -7.40 3.65
C ILE A 262 13.51 -7.93 3.62
N SER A 263 13.72 -9.24 3.72
CA SER A 263 15.04 -9.88 3.55
C SER A 263 15.59 -9.65 2.15
N GLN A 264 14.76 -9.82 1.11
CA GLN A 264 15.15 -9.51 -0.27
C GLN A 264 15.48 -8.02 -0.44
N LEU A 265 14.61 -7.13 0.06
CA LEU A 265 14.84 -5.68 -0.01
C LEU A 265 16.11 -5.25 0.74
N GLN A 266 16.43 -5.91 1.88
CA GLN A 266 17.69 -5.69 2.60
C GLN A 266 18.89 -6.12 1.77
N HIS A 267 18.85 -7.28 1.12
CA HIS A 267 19.90 -7.76 0.24
C HIS A 267 20.16 -6.78 -0.92
N GLU A 268 19.11 -6.17 -1.43
CA GLU A 268 19.17 -5.13 -2.47
C GLU A 268 19.60 -3.75 -1.93
N GLY A 269 19.75 -3.60 -0.61
CA GLY A 269 20.17 -2.35 0.05
C GLY A 269 19.10 -1.28 0.13
N LEU A 270 17.83 -1.66 0.16
CA LEU A 270 16.67 -0.76 0.14
C LEU A 270 16.08 -0.49 1.52
N VAL A 271 16.22 -1.44 2.44
CA VAL A 271 15.74 -1.34 3.81
C VAL A 271 16.73 -1.98 4.79
N ILE A 272 16.55 -1.72 6.08
CA ILE A 272 17.12 -2.51 7.17
C ILE A 272 16.01 -3.35 7.77
N ALA A 273 16.15 -4.68 7.71
CA ALA A 273 15.22 -5.60 8.35
C ALA A 273 15.48 -5.66 9.86
N LEU A 274 14.43 -5.44 10.65
CA LEU A 274 14.48 -5.52 12.11
C LEU A 274 13.93 -6.85 12.67
N GLY A 275 13.39 -7.71 11.79
CA GLY A 275 12.85 -9.02 12.13
C GLY A 275 11.33 -9.04 12.31
N SER A 276 10.83 -10.15 12.88
CA SER A 276 9.42 -10.36 13.24
C SER A 276 9.09 -9.73 14.61
N PRO A 277 7.80 -9.68 15.01
CA PRO A 277 7.40 -9.21 16.34
C PRO A 277 8.07 -9.96 17.49
N GLU A 278 8.28 -11.28 17.33
CA GLU A 278 8.93 -12.14 18.34
C GLU A 278 10.43 -11.84 18.47
N GLU A 279 11.07 -11.38 17.39
CA GLU A 279 12.47 -11.01 17.35
C GLU A 279 12.70 -9.53 17.71
N CYS A 280 11.61 -8.77 17.88
CA CYS A 280 11.66 -7.34 18.18
C CYS A 280 12.41 -7.07 19.49
N ASN A 281 13.40 -6.16 19.41
CA ASN A 281 14.22 -5.79 20.55
C ASN A 281 14.51 -4.29 20.53
N ALA A 282 14.04 -3.58 21.57
CA ALA A 282 14.20 -2.14 21.68
C ALA A 282 15.68 -1.71 21.68
N SER A 283 16.57 -2.46 22.33
CA SER A 283 18.00 -2.15 22.38
C SER A 283 18.65 -2.30 21.00
N ARG A 284 18.32 -3.36 20.24
CA ARG A 284 18.80 -3.55 18.86
C ARG A 284 18.28 -2.44 17.95
N THR A 285 16.99 -2.11 18.06
CA THR A 285 16.38 -1.03 17.28
C THR A 285 17.05 0.32 17.56
N ALA A 286 17.32 0.65 18.83
CA ALA A 286 18.04 1.86 19.22
C ALA A 286 19.46 1.89 18.67
N ALA A 287 20.20 0.77 18.74
CA ALA A 287 21.57 0.67 18.22
C ALA A 287 21.61 0.93 16.70
N VAL A 288 20.71 0.31 15.92
CA VAL A 288 20.63 0.50 14.47
C VAL A 288 20.22 1.94 14.13
N LEU A 289 19.28 2.54 14.88
CA LEU A 289 18.91 3.95 14.71
C LEU A 289 20.11 4.88 14.89
N VAL A 290 20.90 4.69 15.97
CA VAL A 290 22.09 5.50 16.23
C VAL A 290 23.14 5.33 15.14
N GLU A 291 23.39 4.11 14.66
CA GLU A 291 24.30 3.80 13.58
C GLU A 291 23.91 4.55 12.29
N LEU A 292 22.65 4.43 11.87
CA LEU A 292 22.16 5.07 10.66
C LEU A 292 22.06 6.60 10.81
N ALA A 293 21.70 7.11 11.99
CA ALA A 293 21.70 8.54 12.28
C ALA A 293 23.07 9.16 12.04
N ASN A 294 24.14 8.47 12.40
CA ASN A 294 25.52 8.94 12.24
C ASN A 294 26.14 8.63 10.85
N SER A 295 25.43 8.00 9.93
CA SER A 295 25.94 7.65 8.60
C SER A 295 25.15 8.32 7.48
N ALA A 296 25.52 9.55 7.11
CA ALA A 296 24.93 10.28 6.00
C ALA A 296 25.08 9.51 4.68
N GLU A 297 26.23 8.85 4.46
CA GLU A 297 26.52 8.05 3.27
C GLU A 297 25.49 6.91 3.10
N ARG A 298 25.24 6.16 4.17
CA ARG A 298 24.23 5.08 4.10
C ARG A 298 22.84 5.63 3.82
N ARG A 299 22.41 6.71 4.52
CA ARG A 299 21.11 7.32 4.27
C ARG A 299 20.97 7.83 2.84
N MET A 300 22.03 8.41 2.28
CA MET A 300 22.07 8.83 0.87
C MET A 300 21.90 7.65 -0.08
N ARG A 301 22.61 6.55 0.16
CA ARG A 301 22.50 5.33 -0.65
C ARG A 301 21.09 4.75 -0.62
N PHE A 302 20.46 4.62 0.55
CA PHE A 302 19.07 4.17 0.68
C PHE A 302 18.12 5.10 -0.09
N SER A 303 18.29 6.41 0.07
CA SER A 303 17.46 7.40 -0.62
C SER A 303 17.53 7.26 -2.14
N MET A 304 18.72 7.14 -2.70
CA MET A 304 18.91 6.99 -4.15
C MET A 304 18.31 5.69 -4.69
N LEU A 305 18.55 4.57 -4.00
CA LEU A 305 18.06 3.26 -4.44
C LEU A 305 16.53 3.15 -4.31
N GLY A 306 15.95 3.61 -3.22
CA GLY A 306 14.51 3.61 -3.00
C GLY A 306 13.76 4.38 -4.09
N ARG A 307 14.17 5.60 -4.37
CA ARG A 307 13.56 6.47 -5.41
C ARG A 307 13.75 5.94 -6.83
N LYS A 308 14.86 5.27 -7.10
CA LYS A 308 15.07 4.62 -8.40
C LYS A 308 14.12 3.46 -8.62
N LEU A 309 13.81 2.72 -7.57
CA LEU A 309 13.00 1.50 -7.64
C LEU A 309 11.50 1.81 -7.62
N VAL A 310 11.07 2.77 -6.78
CA VAL A 310 9.67 3.22 -6.67
C VAL A 310 9.60 4.67 -7.14
N ASP A 311 9.42 4.86 -8.44
CA ASP A 311 9.46 6.18 -9.09
C ASP A 311 8.14 6.98 -9.01
N GLY A 312 7.13 6.40 -8.37
CA GLY A 312 5.82 7.03 -8.17
C GLY A 312 4.89 7.03 -9.40
N HIS A 313 5.24 6.33 -10.48
CA HIS A 313 4.43 6.25 -11.69
C HIS A 313 3.62 4.95 -11.82
N GLY A 314 3.65 4.06 -10.81
CA GLY A 314 3.04 2.74 -10.89
C GLY A 314 1.55 2.76 -11.20
N ALA A 315 0.75 3.57 -10.49
CA ALA A 315 -0.69 3.68 -10.72
C ALA A 315 -1.02 4.20 -12.13
N MET A 316 -0.25 5.18 -12.63
CA MET A 316 -0.40 5.69 -13.98
C MET A 316 -0.08 4.63 -15.04
N ARG A 317 1.02 3.85 -14.87
CA ARG A 317 1.36 2.75 -15.78
C ARG A 317 0.26 1.70 -15.85
N VAL A 318 -0.30 1.30 -14.70
CA VAL A 318 -1.44 0.38 -14.67
C VAL A 318 -2.62 0.98 -15.42
N CYS A 319 -2.99 2.22 -15.14
CA CYS A 319 -4.08 2.92 -15.78
C CYS A 319 -3.91 3.00 -17.31
N GLU A 320 -2.73 3.35 -17.82
CA GLU A 320 -2.40 3.40 -19.25
C GLU A 320 -2.58 2.03 -19.93
N ILE A 321 -2.16 0.95 -19.28
CA ILE A 321 -2.34 -0.42 -19.78
C ILE A 321 -3.83 -0.78 -19.88
N LEU A 322 -4.62 -0.49 -18.84
CA LEU A 322 -6.06 -0.75 -18.85
C LEU A 322 -6.75 0.04 -19.97
N ILE A 323 -6.40 1.32 -20.15
CA ILE A 323 -6.91 2.18 -21.21
C ILE A 323 -6.52 1.68 -22.60
N HIS A 324 -5.26 1.25 -22.76
CA HIS A 324 -4.79 0.70 -24.04
C HIS A 324 -5.58 -0.56 -24.41
N ASN A 325 -5.74 -1.47 -23.46
CA ASN A 325 -6.51 -2.69 -23.64
C ASN A 325 -7.98 -2.39 -24.03
N ASP A 326 -8.57 -1.33 -23.49
CA ASP A 326 -9.92 -0.89 -23.89
C ASP A 326 -9.98 -0.39 -25.33
N ARG A 327 -9.01 0.44 -25.74
CA ARG A 327 -8.97 0.99 -27.11
C ARG A 327 -8.87 -0.10 -28.14
N VAL A 328 -8.04 -1.11 -27.91
CA VAL A 328 -7.90 -2.26 -28.80
C VAL A 328 -9.25 -2.96 -29.02
N ARG A 329 -10.03 -3.18 -27.94
CA ARG A 329 -11.35 -3.81 -28.04
C ARG A 329 -12.37 -2.92 -28.78
N ARG A 330 -12.42 -1.62 -28.44
CA ARG A 330 -13.39 -0.68 -29.05
C ARG A 330 -13.14 -0.49 -30.54
N ASN A 331 -11.91 -0.50 -31.00
CA ASN A 331 -11.57 -0.42 -32.43
C ASN A 331 -12.04 -1.65 -33.22
N HIS A 332 -12.23 -2.79 -32.57
CA HIS A 332 -12.82 -3.99 -33.19
C HIS A 332 -14.36 -4.03 -33.07
N GLY A 333 -15.00 -3.15 -32.28
CA GLY A 333 -16.44 -3.16 -31.97
C GLY A 333 -17.22 -1.88 -32.25
N GLY A 334 -16.63 -0.85 -32.86
CA GLY A 334 -17.30 0.47 -33.08
C GLY A 334 -17.13 1.36 -31.84
N GLY A 335 -16.41 2.48 -31.98
CA GLY A 335 -16.04 3.36 -30.88
C GLY A 335 -17.20 4.07 -30.20
N ASP A 336 -17.35 3.93 -28.90
CA ASP A 336 -18.33 4.63 -28.05
C ASP A 336 -17.65 5.78 -27.29
N PRO A 337 -18.16 7.01 -27.35
CA PRO A 337 -17.58 8.21 -26.73
C PRO A 337 -17.83 8.34 -25.22
N ARG A 338 -18.47 7.34 -24.54
CA ARG A 338 -18.79 7.42 -23.12
C ARG A 338 -17.55 7.56 -22.24
N PRO A 339 -17.64 8.29 -21.09
CA PRO A 339 -16.57 8.29 -20.08
C PRO A 339 -16.32 6.87 -19.57
N ARG A 340 -15.05 6.51 -19.44
CA ARG A 340 -14.64 5.19 -18.95
C ARG A 340 -15.03 5.00 -17.51
N LYS A 341 -15.50 3.81 -17.16
CA LYS A 341 -15.90 3.48 -15.80
C LYS A 341 -15.15 2.26 -15.31
N ILE A 342 -14.69 2.31 -14.05
CA ILE A 342 -14.06 1.21 -13.35
C ILE A 342 -14.81 0.95 -12.05
N LYS A 343 -15.00 -0.33 -11.72
CA LYS A 343 -15.54 -0.75 -10.44
C LYS A 343 -14.45 -1.41 -9.61
N MET A 344 -14.24 -0.88 -8.40
CA MET A 344 -13.29 -1.41 -7.41
C MET A 344 -14.03 -2.30 -6.43
N LYS A 345 -13.61 -3.56 -6.32
CA LYS A 345 -14.02 -4.49 -5.26
C LYS A 345 -12.83 -4.74 -4.36
N MET A 346 -12.94 -4.35 -3.12
CA MET A 346 -11.88 -4.47 -2.13
C MET A 346 -12.26 -5.46 -1.04
N ASP A 347 -11.26 -6.16 -0.52
CA ASP A 347 -11.33 -6.83 0.76
C ASP A 347 -11.20 -5.80 1.89
N ASP A 348 -12.34 -5.35 2.36
CA ASP A 348 -12.45 -4.43 3.49
C ASP A 348 -12.27 -5.14 4.84
N SER A 349 -12.34 -6.48 4.89
CA SER A 349 -12.01 -7.28 6.08
C SER A 349 -10.55 -7.12 6.52
N LEU A 350 -9.65 -6.79 5.60
CA LEU A 350 -8.25 -6.46 5.92
C LEU A 350 -8.11 -5.16 6.73
N LEU A 351 -9.14 -4.31 6.75
CA LEU A 351 -9.20 -3.09 7.55
C LEU A 351 -9.85 -3.33 8.91
N GLU A 352 -10.73 -4.36 9.00
CA GLU A 352 -11.36 -4.81 10.25
C GLU A 352 -10.58 -5.92 10.95
N ALA A 353 -9.72 -6.65 10.23
CA ALA A 353 -8.95 -7.71 10.83
C ALA A 353 -8.08 -7.12 11.91
N LYS A 354 -8.79 -6.90 13.04
CA LYS A 354 -8.31 -7.08 14.41
C LYS A 354 -8.98 -6.07 15.33
N GLU A 355 -10.23 -6.38 15.68
CA GLU A 355 -10.68 -6.15 17.05
C GLU A 355 -10.04 -7.21 17.97
#